data_0a7537a81293b45c3e914374a5b1f277
#
_entry.id   0a7537a81293b45c3e914374a5b1f277
#
_cell.length_a   1.000
_cell.length_b   1.000
_cell.length_c   1.000
_cell.angle_alpha   90.00
_cell.angle_beta   90.00
_cell.angle_gamma   90.00
#
_symmetry.space_group_name_H-M   'P 1'
#
loop_
_entity.id
_entity.type
_entity.pdbx_description
1 polymer ?
#
loop_
_entity_poly.entity_id
_entity_poly.type
_entity_poly.pdbx_seq_one_letter_code
_entity_poly.pdbx_strand_id
1 'polypeptide(L)'
;MAGSRIGRLVSETAVYGISSVVGRLINFLLFPLYSQVFPPDVYQPVAVLYAAFIFFNILYQHGMESAYLKFATDRKENQGRSRAFGTAVVSISVVGLVISAIIWLLPGPVSDLIQLDARYADLLMLGGWILLLDALAIVPFADLRLRNKPWTFAGIRLANVAVNVGLNVWFIFGLEWGVRGVLMANVVASAVSLGLLLPTLTGRFGRPDGALWSKLLRFGLPFVPGGIGYAVTERINLFFLDLMEPLRAVTLYDLTPESHPELHARAMEYGDQVFTEHVVGIYGGIIKLAVLMALFVQMFRYAWQPFFLQHQNDDDAPALYGNVFRLLSLVLMTAFLAVSFLADELVALPLPGGRTLVASSYWMGLSIIPIALLGYVFQGWYYHFSAGAYIRGLSKYFLHATLAGSLVALLVNAALVPSQGMWAAATATSAAYAIMALTLLLLVRREYPVPYAWPRVGMSFLIALGLFATWKMVPHLQVWYMEGVLIACFTLVGARLLAVSPASLRDTV
;
A
#
# COMPACT_ATOMS: atom_id res chain seq x y z
N MET A 1 13.10 28.91 22.41
CA MET A 1 13.30 27.44 22.66
C MET A 1 12.20 26.56 22.04
N ALA A 2 11.00 27.04 21.74
CA ALA A 2 9.94 26.26 21.08
C ALA A 2 10.26 25.91 19.60
N GLY A 3 10.83 26.84 18.84
CA GLY A 3 11.19 26.63 17.45
C GLY A 3 12.21 25.51 17.18
N SER A 4 13.12 25.24 18.13
CA SER A 4 14.10 24.14 18.00
C SER A 4 13.45 22.75 18.23
N ARG A 5 12.38 22.65 19.02
CA ARG A 5 11.67 21.40 19.29
C ARG A 5 10.78 21.00 18.13
N ILE A 6 10.12 21.98 17.50
CA ILE A 6 9.28 21.74 16.31
C ILE A 6 10.14 21.36 15.10
N GLY A 7 11.24 22.10 14.86
CA GLY A 7 12.17 21.76 13.79
C GLY A 7 12.78 20.37 13.95
N ARG A 8 13.08 19.95 15.18
CA ARG A 8 13.55 18.59 15.47
C ARG A 8 12.47 17.53 15.24
N LEU A 9 11.23 17.78 15.67
CA LEU A 9 10.11 16.87 15.44
C LEU A 9 9.82 16.69 13.95
N VAL A 10 9.83 17.76 13.16
CA VAL A 10 9.65 17.73 11.70
C VAL A 10 10.78 16.94 11.05
N SER A 11 12.03 17.19 11.42
CA SER A 11 13.18 16.45 10.91
C SER A 11 13.11 14.95 11.24
N GLU A 12 12.80 14.60 12.48
CA GLU A 12 12.66 13.20 12.92
C GLU A 12 11.52 12.50 12.20
N THR A 13 10.35 13.16 12.06
CA THR A 13 9.20 12.63 11.31
C THR A 13 9.53 12.45 9.83
N ALA A 14 10.28 13.37 9.23
CA ALA A 14 10.74 13.25 7.85
C ALA A 14 11.65 12.03 7.66
N VAL A 15 12.60 11.77 8.57
CA VAL A 15 13.49 10.60 8.51
C VAL A 15 12.69 9.28 8.57
N TYR A 16 11.71 9.17 9.48
CA TYR A 16 10.82 7.99 9.55
C TYR A 16 9.96 7.85 8.30
N GLY A 17 9.41 8.95 7.79
CA GLY A 17 8.59 8.97 6.58
C GLY A 17 9.38 8.57 5.35
N ILE A 18 10.54 9.23 5.11
CA ILE A 18 11.40 8.97 3.96
C ILE A 18 11.92 7.52 3.98
N SER A 19 12.38 6.99 5.11
CA SER A 19 12.85 5.61 5.17
C SER A 19 11.76 4.58 4.84
N SER A 20 10.51 4.86 5.22
CA SER A 20 9.36 4.01 4.88
C SER A 20 8.97 4.13 3.40
N VAL A 21 9.07 5.32 2.83
CA VAL A 21 8.83 5.59 1.39
C VAL A 21 9.90 4.93 0.53
N VAL A 22 11.18 5.03 0.92
CA VAL A 22 12.30 4.40 0.21
C VAL A 22 12.12 2.89 0.15
N GLY A 23 11.71 2.23 1.26
CA GLY A 23 11.45 0.80 1.26
C GLY A 23 10.36 0.38 0.25
N ARG A 24 9.29 1.18 0.12
CA ARG A 24 8.22 0.91 -0.87
C ARG A 24 8.67 1.20 -2.31
N LEU A 25 9.43 2.27 -2.51
CA LEU A 25 9.97 2.63 -3.82
C LEU A 25 10.88 1.52 -4.37
N ILE A 26 11.67 0.90 -3.52
CA ILE A 26 12.57 -0.19 -3.93
C ILE A 26 11.78 -1.46 -4.27
N ASN A 27 10.73 -1.80 -3.53
CA ASN A 27 9.82 -2.87 -3.94
C ASN A 27 9.14 -2.60 -5.30
N PHE A 28 8.88 -1.33 -5.62
CA PHE A 28 8.47 -0.91 -6.95
C PHE A 28 9.58 -1.15 -7.99
N LEU A 29 10.82 -0.73 -7.68
CA LEU A 29 11.97 -0.88 -8.59
C LEU A 29 12.39 -2.33 -8.83
N LEU A 30 12.02 -3.27 -7.95
CA LEU A 30 12.24 -4.70 -8.17
C LEU A 30 11.26 -5.30 -9.19
N PHE A 31 10.09 -4.71 -9.41
CA PHE A 31 9.12 -5.25 -10.36
C PHE A 31 9.62 -5.26 -11.81
N PRO A 32 10.23 -4.18 -12.35
CA PRO A 32 10.93 -4.24 -13.63
C PRO A 32 11.88 -5.43 -13.75
N LEU A 33 12.70 -5.67 -12.72
CA LEU A 33 13.60 -6.80 -12.68
C LEU A 33 12.84 -8.15 -12.77
N TYR A 34 11.80 -8.31 -11.97
CA TYR A 34 11.00 -9.55 -11.95
C TYR A 34 10.30 -9.78 -13.28
N SER A 35 9.77 -8.73 -13.90
CA SER A 35 9.07 -8.84 -15.19
C SER A 35 9.96 -9.36 -16.31
N GLN A 36 11.29 -9.12 -16.26
CA GLN A 36 12.24 -9.60 -17.24
C GLN A 36 12.59 -11.09 -17.10
N VAL A 37 12.31 -11.67 -15.94
CA VAL A 37 12.70 -13.04 -15.61
C VAL A 37 11.49 -13.97 -15.48
N PHE A 38 10.40 -13.45 -14.96
CA PHE A 38 9.19 -14.23 -14.67
C PHE A 38 8.07 -13.86 -15.63
N PRO A 39 7.55 -14.81 -16.43
CA PRO A 39 6.25 -14.65 -17.06
C PRO A 39 5.16 -14.40 -16.00
N PRO A 40 4.04 -13.75 -16.37
CA PRO A 40 3.00 -13.38 -15.40
C PRO A 40 2.45 -14.53 -14.54
N ASP A 41 2.20 -15.70 -15.13
CA ASP A 41 1.73 -16.89 -14.42
C ASP A 41 2.75 -17.42 -13.40
N VAL A 42 4.04 -17.37 -13.72
CA VAL A 42 5.13 -17.73 -12.79
C VAL A 42 5.27 -16.70 -11.67
N TYR A 43 4.92 -15.43 -11.94
CA TYR A 43 4.95 -14.35 -10.94
C TYR A 43 3.72 -14.34 -10.03
N GLN A 44 2.59 -14.93 -10.44
CA GLN A 44 1.31 -14.97 -9.71
C GLN A 44 1.48 -15.36 -8.23
N PRO A 45 2.19 -16.46 -7.86
CA PRO A 45 2.29 -16.85 -6.45
C PRO A 45 2.95 -15.79 -5.57
N VAL A 46 3.88 -15.01 -6.11
CA VAL A 46 4.47 -13.87 -5.41
C VAL A 46 3.41 -12.81 -5.13
N ALA A 47 2.59 -12.48 -6.13
CA ALA A 47 1.53 -11.48 -5.99
C ALA A 47 0.48 -11.89 -4.95
N VAL A 48 0.01 -13.14 -5.00
CA VAL A 48 -0.98 -13.70 -4.07
C VAL A 48 -0.42 -13.78 -2.64
N LEU A 49 0.80 -14.28 -2.46
CA LEU A 49 1.42 -14.37 -1.14
C LEU A 49 1.58 -12.99 -0.49
N TYR A 50 2.08 -11.99 -1.23
CA TYR A 50 2.19 -10.63 -0.68
C TYR A 50 0.84 -9.98 -0.41
N ALA A 51 -0.21 -10.32 -1.17
CA ALA A 51 -1.58 -9.91 -0.83
C ALA A 51 -2.07 -10.56 0.46
N ALA A 52 -1.86 -11.87 0.62
CA ALA A 52 -2.21 -12.63 1.82
C ALA A 52 -1.42 -12.12 3.06
N PHE A 53 -0.15 -11.74 2.90
CA PHE A 53 0.68 -11.22 4.00
C PHE A 53 0.07 -9.98 4.67
N ILE A 54 -0.68 -9.15 3.95
CA ILE A 54 -1.35 -7.99 4.55
C ILE A 54 -2.40 -8.45 5.58
N PHE A 55 -3.18 -9.49 5.26
CA PHE A 55 -4.16 -10.06 6.18
C PHE A 55 -3.48 -10.76 7.37
N PHE A 56 -2.50 -11.60 7.09
CA PHE A 56 -1.76 -12.30 8.13
C PHE A 56 -1.04 -11.33 9.07
N ASN A 57 -0.40 -10.28 8.55
CA ASN A 57 0.28 -9.27 9.38
C ASN A 57 -0.65 -8.61 10.41
N ILE A 58 -1.92 -8.39 10.07
CA ILE A 58 -2.91 -7.85 11.01
C ILE A 58 -3.15 -8.82 12.16
N LEU A 59 -3.23 -10.12 11.86
CA LEU A 59 -3.41 -11.17 12.86
C LEU A 59 -2.16 -11.34 13.74
N TYR A 60 -0.97 -11.38 13.13
CA TYR A 60 0.31 -11.46 13.85
C TYR A 60 0.49 -10.27 14.79
N GLN A 61 0.15 -9.08 14.35
CA GLN A 61 0.26 -7.86 15.16
C GLN A 61 -0.82 -7.73 16.22
N HIS A 62 -2.03 -8.19 15.97
CA HIS A 62 -3.24 -8.12 16.81
C HIS A 62 -3.33 -6.82 17.66
N GLY A 63 -2.91 -5.69 17.06
CA GLY A 63 -2.95 -4.36 17.65
C GLY A 63 -1.88 -4.09 18.73
N MET A 64 -0.91 -4.99 18.92
CA MET A 64 0.12 -4.86 19.99
C MET A 64 1.06 -3.67 19.78
N GLU A 65 1.34 -3.26 18.54
CA GLU A 65 2.16 -2.08 18.27
C GLU A 65 1.54 -0.82 18.90
N SER A 66 0.27 -0.56 18.58
CA SER A 66 -0.48 0.59 19.10
C SER A 66 -0.67 0.51 20.62
N ALA A 67 -0.95 -0.69 21.12
CA ALA A 67 -1.08 -0.94 22.55
C ALA A 67 0.24 -0.67 23.28
N TYR A 68 1.35 -1.19 22.79
CA TYR A 68 2.68 -0.92 23.35
C TYR A 68 2.97 0.57 23.41
N LEU A 69 2.83 1.29 22.29
CA LEU A 69 3.10 2.73 22.23
C LEU A 69 2.28 3.51 23.25
N LYS A 70 0.98 3.21 23.40
CA LYS A 70 0.13 3.85 24.39
C LYS A 70 0.59 3.57 25.82
N PHE A 71 0.68 2.30 26.19
CA PHE A 71 0.98 1.93 27.58
C PHE A 71 2.42 2.17 28.00
N ALA A 72 3.37 2.24 27.04
CA ALA A 72 4.76 2.61 27.31
C ALA A 72 4.93 4.14 27.49
N THR A 73 4.08 4.96 26.85
CA THR A 73 4.10 6.42 27.00
C THR A 73 3.48 6.86 28.32
N ASP A 74 2.40 6.21 28.77
CA ASP A 74 1.71 6.53 30.03
C ASP A 74 2.55 6.23 31.27
N ARG A 75 3.63 5.43 31.12
CA ARG A 75 4.49 5.02 32.23
C ARG A 75 5.83 5.78 32.20
N LYS A 76 5.95 6.76 33.09
CA LYS A 76 7.19 7.55 33.26
C LYS A 76 8.36 6.75 33.82
N GLU A 77 8.11 5.63 34.52
CA GLU A 77 9.13 4.78 35.11
C GLU A 77 9.73 3.80 34.10
N ASN A 78 11.06 3.65 34.07
CA ASN A 78 11.76 2.73 33.19
C ASN A 78 11.31 1.27 33.35
N GLN A 79 11.00 0.81 34.58
CA GLN A 79 10.51 -0.53 34.84
C GLN A 79 9.13 -0.79 34.21
N GLY A 80 8.24 0.21 34.22
CA GLY A 80 6.93 0.10 33.60
C GLY A 80 7.00 -0.04 32.08
N ARG A 81 7.92 0.67 31.43
CA ARG A 81 8.18 0.54 29.98
C ARG A 81 8.76 -0.81 29.64
N SER A 82 9.73 -1.31 30.39
CA SER A 82 10.35 -2.62 30.16
C SER A 82 9.36 -3.76 30.30
N ARG A 83 8.43 -3.70 31.26
CA ARG A 83 7.34 -4.69 31.40
C ARG A 83 6.38 -4.63 30.21
N ALA A 84 6.00 -3.42 29.76
CA ALA A 84 5.13 -3.26 28.58
C ALA A 84 5.82 -3.82 27.33
N PHE A 85 7.11 -3.55 27.17
CA PHE A 85 7.91 -4.08 26.07
C PHE A 85 7.96 -5.61 26.10
N GLY A 86 8.38 -6.23 27.21
CA GLY A 86 8.47 -7.68 27.33
C GLY A 86 7.11 -8.37 27.15
N THR A 87 6.04 -7.80 27.72
CA THR A 87 4.67 -8.34 27.57
C THR A 87 4.20 -8.29 26.10
N ALA A 88 4.43 -7.18 25.39
CA ALA A 88 4.03 -7.04 23.99
C ALA A 88 4.85 -7.95 23.06
N VAL A 89 6.17 -8.06 23.28
CA VAL A 89 7.04 -8.96 22.49
C VAL A 89 6.63 -10.40 22.69
N VAL A 90 6.41 -10.85 23.94
CA VAL A 90 5.98 -12.23 24.22
C VAL A 90 4.61 -12.52 23.60
N SER A 91 3.65 -11.57 23.68
CA SER A 91 2.35 -11.72 23.01
C SER A 91 2.51 -11.96 21.51
N ILE A 92 3.25 -11.10 20.82
CA ILE A 92 3.51 -11.24 19.37
C ILE A 92 4.27 -12.54 19.06
N SER A 93 5.27 -12.90 19.88
CA SER A 93 6.02 -14.14 19.68
C SER A 93 5.13 -15.38 19.78
N VAL A 94 4.28 -15.46 20.80
CA VAL A 94 3.38 -16.61 20.98
C VAL A 94 2.36 -16.69 19.84
N VAL A 95 1.65 -15.60 19.56
CA VAL A 95 0.65 -15.57 18.48
C VAL A 95 1.32 -15.83 17.11
N GLY A 96 2.47 -15.20 16.86
CA GLY A 96 3.23 -15.39 15.63
C GLY A 96 3.71 -16.83 15.45
N LEU A 97 4.24 -17.46 16.50
CA LEU A 97 4.64 -18.87 16.45
C LEU A 97 3.45 -19.80 16.21
N VAL A 98 2.30 -19.55 16.86
CA VAL A 98 1.09 -20.35 16.64
C VAL A 98 0.61 -20.25 15.19
N ILE A 99 0.51 -19.03 14.64
CA ILE A 99 0.08 -18.86 13.23
C ILE A 99 1.11 -19.46 12.28
N SER A 100 2.42 -19.24 12.50
CA SER A 100 3.46 -19.85 11.67
C SER A 100 3.45 -21.38 11.75
N ALA A 101 3.23 -21.95 12.94
CA ALA A 101 3.08 -23.39 13.10
C ALA A 101 1.87 -23.93 12.30
N ILE A 102 0.75 -23.22 12.29
CA ILE A 102 -0.40 -23.57 11.44
C ILE A 102 0.01 -23.58 9.96
N ILE A 103 0.71 -22.54 9.50
CA ILE A 103 1.19 -22.46 8.11
C ILE A 103 2.14 -23.61 7.76
N TRP A 104 3.07 -23.98 8.66
CA TRP A 104 4.05 -25.02 8.43
C TRP A 104 3.52 -26.45 8.56
N LEU A 105 2.55 -26.67 9.47
CA LEU A 105 1.98 -28.00 9.71
C LEU A 105 0.77 -28.30 8.82
N LEU A 106 0.08 -27.26 8.35
CA LEU A 106 -1.13 -27.36 7.53
C LEU A 106 -1.01 -26.51 6.24
N PRO A 107 0.07 -26.67 5.44
CA PRO A 107 0.29 -25.86 4.26
C PRO A 107 -0.82 -26.04 3.20
N GLY A 108 -1.38 -27.23 3.03
CA GLY A 108 -2.47 -27.50 2.10
C GLY A 108 -3.72 -26.67 2.41
N PRO A 109 -4.37 -26.83 3.57
CA PRO A 109 -5.53 -26.03 3.95
C PRO A 109 -5.29 -24.50 3.92
N VAL A 110 -4.07 -24.05 4.25
CA VAL A 110 -3.75 -22.62 4.18
C VAL A 110 -3.56 -22.17 2.73
N SER A 111 -2.96 -22.99 1.85
CA SER A 111 -2.89 -22.72 0.42
C SER A 111 -4.28 -22.62 -0.20
N ASP A 112 -5.18 -23.55 0.11
CA ASP A 112 -6.56 -23.54 -0.37
C ASP A 112 -7.29 -22.26 0.07
N LEU A 113 -7.07 -21.81 1.33
CA LEU A 113 -7.68 -20.59 1.86
C LEU A 113 -7.27 -19.34 1.09
N ILE A 114 -6.00 -19.26 0.67
CA ILE A 114 -5.47 -18.11 -0.08
C ILE A 114 -5.44 -18.36 -1.58
N GLN A 115 -6.01 -19.47 -2.04
CA GLN A 115 -6.09 -19.85 -3.47
C GLN A 115 -4.71 -19.96 -4.14
N LEU A 116 -3.75 -20.49 -3.42
CA LEU A 116 -2.41 -20.76 -3.91
C LEU A 116 -2.30 -22.24 -4.32
N ASP A 117 -1.91 -22.49 -5.56
CA ASP A 117 -1.72 -23.86 -6.04
C ASP A 117 -0.77 -24.65 -5.13
N ALA A 118 -1.08 -25.92 -4.89
CA ALA A 118 -0.34 -26.82 -4.01
C ALA A 118 1.15 -26.97 -4.40
N ARG A 119 1.48 -26.79 -5.68
CA ARG A 119 2.88 -26.80 -6.18
C ARG A 119 3.74 -25.68 -5.56
N TYR A 120 3.12 -24.64 -4.96
CA TYR A 120 3.77 -23.50 -4.32
C TYR A 120 3.71 -23.56 -2.78
N ALA A 121 3.40 -24.71 -2.19
CA ALA A 121 3.32 -24.88 -0.74
C ALA A 121 4.64 -24.52 -0.02
N ASP A 122 5.79 -24.78 -0.66
CA ASP A 122 7.11 -24.40 -0.15
C ASP A 122 7.29 -22.89 -0.06
N LEU A 123 6.72 -22.12 -1.01
CA LEU A 123 6.72 -20.66 -0.98
C LEU A 123 5.88 -20.13 0.18
N LEU A 124 4.74 -20.76 0.47
CA LEU A 124 3.92 -20.42 1.61
C LEU A 124 4.67 -20.66 2.94
N MET A 125 5.46 -21.75 3.03
CA MET A 125 6.29 -22.02 4.20
C MET A 125 7.36 -20.94 4.41
N LEU A 126 8.00 -20.45 3.33
CA LEU A 126 8.90 -19.28 3.38
C LEU A 126 8.15 -18.02 3.82
N GLY A 127 6.92 -17.86 3.36
CA GLY A 127 6.01 -16.79 3.80
C GLY A 127 5.79 -16.80 5.32
N GLY A 128 5.60 -17.98 5.92
CA GLY A 128 5.49 -18.14 7.37
C GLY A 128 6.73 -17.63 8.13
N TRP A 129 7.93 -17.87 7.59
CA TRP A 129 9.18 -17.32 8.16
C TRP A 129 9.25 -15.80 8.03
N ILE A 130 8.90 -15.23 6.86
CA ILE A 130 8.89 -13.77 6.65
C ILE A 130 7.96 -13.12 7.67
N LEU A 131 6.72 -13.61 7.77
CA LEU A 131 5.70 -13.08 8.67
C LEU A 131 6.11 -13.13 10.14
N LEU A 132 6.74 -14.24 10.56
CA LEU A 132 7.23 -14.40 11.94
C LEU A 132 8.35 -13.41 12.25
N LEU A 133 9.37 -13.33 11.39
CA LEU A 133 10.53 -12.46 11.58
C LEU A 133 10.12 -10.98 11.58
N ASP A 134 9.23 -10.60 10.66
CA ASP A 134 8.71 -9.24 10.58
C ASP A 134 7.85 -8.89 11.80
N ALA A 135 7.01 -9.83 12.27
CA ALA A 135 6.21 -9.62 13.47
C ALA A 135 7.07 -9.40 14.73
N LEU A 136 8.13 -10.20 14.91
CA LEU A 136 9.08 -10.05 16.01
C LEU A 136 9.80 -8.69 16.00
N ALA A 137 9.97 -8.06 14.83
CA ALA A 137 10.60 -6.76 14.68
C ALA A 137 9.67 -5.57 15.00
N ILE A 138 8.33 -5.75 15.05
CA ILE A 138 7.35 -4.66 15.18
C ILE A 138 7.54 -3.86 16.45
N VAL A 139 7.52 -4.51 17.62
CA VAL A 139 7.66 -3.83 18.93
C VAL A 139 9.04 -3.20 19.10
N PRO A 140 10.16 -3.85 18.71
CA PRO A 140 11.48 -3.21 18.65
C PRO A 140 11.52 -1.94 17.82
N PHE A 141 10.95 -1.94 16.61
CA PHE A 141 10.85 -0.72 15.79
C PHE A 141 9.97 0.35 16.45
N ALA A 142 8.86 -0.03 17.08
CA ALA A 142 8.02 0.90 17.83
C ALA A 142 8.78 1.51 19.03
N ASP A 143 9.61 0.74 19.71
CA ASP A 143 10.46 1.24 20.82
C ASP A 143 11.54 2.21 20.32
N LEU A 144 12.15 1.99 19.16
CA LEU A 144 13.07 2.96 18.55
C LEU A 144 12.39 4.32 18.28
N ARG A 145 11.14 4.28 17.79
CA ARG A 145 10.34 5.52 17.59
C ARG A 145 10.02 6.21 18.91
N LEU A 146 9.62 5.44 19.92
CA LEU A 146 9.31 5.98 21.25
C LEU A 146 10.55 6.62 21.92
N ARG A 147 11.75 6.14 21.60
CA ARG A 147 13.02 6.67 22.10
C ARG A 147 13.63 7.78 21.23
N ASN A 148 12.91 8.23 20.18
CA ASN A 148 13.41 9.21 19.22
C ASN A 148 14.79 8.83 18.64
N LYS A 149 14.91 7.59 18.10
CA LYS A 149 16.11 7.10 17.42
C LYS A 149 15.86 6.94 15.90
N PRO A 150 15.57 8.03 15.17
CA PRO A 150 15.20 7.97 13.77
C PRO A 150 16.29 7.41 12.88
N TRP A 151 17.55 7.74 13.12
CA TRP A 151 18.67 7.27 12.31
C TRP A 151 18.95 5.77 12.48
N THR A 152 18.81 5.23 13.70
CA THR A 152 18.90 3.78 13.92
C THR A 152 17.77 3.05 13.22
N PHE A 153 16.54 3.58 13.33
CA PHE A 153 15.37 3.04 12.62
C PHE A 153 15.58 3.05 11.10
N ALA A 154 15.97 4.21 10.54
CA ALA A 154 16.20 4.37 9.11
C ALA A 154 17.36 3.48 8.62
N GLY A 155 18.47 3.42 9.36
CA GLY A 155 19.63 2.59 9.03
C GLY A 155 19.29 1.10 8.94
N ILE A 156 18.53 0.56 9.90
CA ILE A 156 18.09 -0.84 9.88
C ILE A 156 17.12 -1.10 8.71
N ARG A 157 16.19 -0.17 8.44
CA ARG A 157 15.28 -0.28 7.29
C ARG A 157 16.03 -0.25 5.95
N LEU A 158 16.99 0.64 5.80
CA LEU A 158 17.82 0.73 4.59
C LEU A 158 18.71 -0.51 4.42
N ALA A 159 19.28 -1.03 5.52
CA ALA A 159 20.03 -2.28 5.49
C ALA A 159 19.16 -3.47 5.02
N ASN A 160 17.92 -3.58 5.56
CA ASN A 160 16.95 -4.59 5.09
C ASN A 160 16.75 -4.50 3.58
N VAL A 161 16.49 -3.30 3.10
CA VAL A 161 16.26 -3.04 1.69
C VAL A 161 17.49 -3.39 0.84
N ALA A 162 18.68 -2.96 1.24
CA ALA A 162 19.92 -3.25 0.52
C ALA A 162 20.21 -4.76 0.46
N VAL A 163 20.01 -5.46 1.56
CA VAL A 163 20.14 -6.92 1.62
C VAL A 163 19.09 -7.60 0.73
N ASN A 164 17.84 -7.17 0.81
CA ASN A 164 16.75 -7.73 0.00
C ASN A 164 17.05 -7.57 -1.49
N VAL A 165 17.41 -6.37 -1.95
CA VAL A 165 17.75 -6.11 -3.37
C VAL A 165 18.97 -6.91 -3.79
N GLY A 166 20.05 -6.87 -3.03
CA GLY A 166 21.30 -7.59 -3.36
C GLY A 166 21.08 -9.10 -3.46
N LEU A 167 20.33 -9.68 -2.51
CA LEU A 167 20.01 -11.10 -2.52
C LEU A 167 19.01 -11.47 -3.62
N ASN A 168 18.05 -10.61 -3.96
CA ASN A 168 17.19 -10.86 -5.11
C ASN A 168 18.00 -10.99 -6.40
N VAL A 169 18.92 -10.03 -6.65
CA VAL A 169 19.80 -10.12 -7.82
C VAL A 169 20.64 -11.39 -7.78
N TRP A 170 21.24 -11.73 -6.66
CA TRP A 170 22.08 -12.92 -6.54
C TRP A 170 21.30 -14.23 -6.67
N PHE A 171 20.15 -14.36 -6.00
CA PHE A 171 19.36 -15.60 -6.04
C PHE A 171 18.66 -15.81 -7.38
N ILE A 172 18.23 -14.75 -8.05
CA ILE A 172 17.54 -14.86 -9.33
C ILE A 172 18.53 -15.07 -10.47
N PHE A 173 19.62 -14.29 -10.56
CA PHE A 173 20.56 -14.35 -11.68
C PHE A 173 21.80 -15.20 -11.40
N GLY A 174 22.24 -15.29 -10.14
CA GLY A 174 23.42 -16.07 -9.77
C GLY A 174 23.13 -17.54 -9.50
N LEU A 175 22.03 -17.82 -8.79
CA LEU A 175 21.63 -19.17 -8.39
C LEU A 175 20.43 -19.73 -9.17
N GLU A 176 19.76 -18.90 -9.96
CA GLU A 176 18.59 -19.27 -10.78
C GLU A 176 17.44 -19.91 -9.96
N TRP A 177 17.25 -19.45 -8.72
CA TRP A 177 16.23 -20.00 -7.81
C TRP A 177 14.79 -19.57 -8.14
N GLY A 178 14.59 -18.81 -9.21
CA GLY A 178 13.27 -18.37 -9.65
C GLY A 178 12.52 -17.58 -8.57
N VAL A 179 11.20 -17.76 -8.49
CA VAL A 179 10.34 -17.09 -7.48
C VAL A 179 10.68 -17.47 -6.04
N ARG A 180 11.25 -18.66 -5.83
CA ARG A 180 11.76 -19.08 -4.51
C ARG A 180 12.87 -18.15 -4.02
N GLY A 181 13.73 -17.68 -4.93
CA GLY A 181 14.79 -16.71 -4.63
C GLY A 181 14.23 -15.38 -4.11
N VAL A 182 13.10 -14.94 -4.64
CA VAL A 182 12.42 -13.69 -4.18
C VAL A 182 12.04 -13.81 -2.71
N LEU A 183 11.39 -14.89 -2.32
CA LEU A 183 10.95 -15.09 -0.93
C LEU A 183 12.11 -15.37 0.01
N MET A 184 13.11 -16.14 -0.42
CA MET A 184 14.30 -16.41 0.38
C MET A 184 15.11 -15.12 0.65
N ALA A 185 15.25 -14.23 -0.35
CA ALA A 185 15.87 -12.92 -0.16
C ALA A 185 15.13 -12.11 0.91
N ASN A 186 13.80 -12.18 0.93
CA ASN A 186 12.99 -11.51 1.93
C ASN A 186 13.16 -12.14 3.33
N VAL A 187 13.16 -13.47 3.45
CA VAL A 187 13.46 -14.17 4.73
C VAL A 187 14.78 -13.70 5.31
N VAL A 188 15.85 -13.70 4.51
CA VAL A 188 17.19 -13.28 4.97
C VAL A 188 17.20 -11.79 5.34
N ALA A 189 16.58 -10.93 4.55
CA ALA A 189 16.49 -9.50 4.84
C ALA A 189 15.73 -9.23 6.15
N SER A 190 14.64 -9.95 6.42
CA SER A 190 13.89 -9.86 7.68
C SER A 190 14.70 -10.39 8.86
N ALA A 191 15.45 -11.49 8.67
CA ALA A 191 16.36 -12.02 9.70
C ALA A 191 17.48 -11.03 10.03
N VAL A 192 18.09 -10.40 9.01
CA VAL A 192 19.10 -9.34 9.20
C VAL A 192 18.52 -8.15 9.96
N SER A 193 17.31 -7.71 9.63
CA SER A 193 16.62 -6.63 10.36
C SER A 193 16.45 -6.96 11.83
N LEU A 194 15.96 -8.16 12.14
CA LEU A 194 15.80 -8.61 13.50
C LEU A 194 17.16 -8.71 14.23
N GLY A 195 18.19 -9.24 13.57
CA GLY A 195 19.55 -9.33 14.10
C GLY A 195 20.11 -7.95 14.45
N LEU A 196 19.93 -6.95 13.58
CA LEU A 196 20.37 -5.58 13.82
C LEU A 196 19.56 -4.87 14.91
N LEU A 197 18.32 -5.32 15.19
CA LEU A 197 17.52 -4.83 16.30
C LEU A 197 17.97 -5.40 17.66
N LEU A 198 18.49 -6.63 17.73
CA LEU A 198 18.85 -7.30 18.98
C LEU A 198 19.75 -6.45 19.92
N PRO A 199 20.82 -5.77 19.43
CA PRO A 199 21.65 -4.92 20.30
C PRO A 199 20.86 -3.74 20.89
N THR A 200 19.81 -3.28 20.21
CA THR A 200 18.98 -2.16 20.70
C THR A 200 18.06 -2.56 21.86
N LEU A 201 17.88 -3.86 22.08
CA LEU A 201 16.97 -4.45 23.08
C LEU A 201 17.65 -4.72 24.43
N THR A 202 18.98 -4.57 24.52
CA THR A 202 19.74 -4.83 25.74
C THR A 202 19.19 -4.00 26.90
N GLY A 203 18.86 -4.67 28.03
CA GLY A 203 18.28 -4.04 29.21
C GLY A 203 16.81 -3.57 29.06
N ARG A 204 16.14 -3.91 27.95
CA ARG A 204 14.73 -3.51 27.67
C ARG A 204 13.70 -4.57 28.02
N PHE A 205 14.12 -5.79 28.13
CA PHE A 205 13.22 -6.93 28.35
C PHE A 205 12.83 -7.01 29.83
N GLY A 206 11.65 -6.52 30.18
CA GLY A 206 11.04 -6.70 31.50
C GLY A 206 10.25 -8.01 31.58
N ARG A 207 10.02 -8.50 32.79
CA ARG A 207 9.19 -9.70 32.98
C ARG A 207 7.78 -9.47 32.43
N PRO A 208 7.26 -10.40 31.62
CA PRO A 208 5.87 -10.34 31.13
C PRO A 208 4.89 -10.30 32.29
N ASP A 209 3.82 -9.52 32.13
CA ASP A 209 2.80 -9.29 33.14
C ASP A 209 1.42 -9.61 32.54
N GLY A 210 0.75 -10.65 33.08
CA GLY A 210 -0.56 -11.11 32.58
C GLY A 210 -1.68 -10.08 32.75
N ALA A 211 -1.66 -9.30 33.88
CA ALA A 211 -2.65 -8.23 34.08
C ALA A 211 -2.45 -7.09 33.04
N LEU A 212 -1.21 -6.77 32.74
CA LEU A 212 -0.88 -5.80 31.69
C LEU A 212 -1.22 -6.35 30.30
N TRP A 213 -0.97 -7.63 30.04
CA TRP A 213 -1.32 -8.27 28.77
C TRP A 213 -2.81 -8.17 28.46
N SER A 214 -3.68 -8.43 29.45
CA SER A 214 -5.13 -8.26 29.28
C SER A 214 -5.51 -6.82 28.91
N LYS A 215 -4.83 -5.80 29.49
CA LYS A 215 -5.06 -4.40 29.15
C LYS A 215 -4.58 -4.07 27.73
N LEU A 216 -3.42 -4.59 27.33
CA LEU A 216 -2.88 -4.44 25.99
C LEU A 216 -3.81 -5.06 24.95
N LEU A 217 -4.31 -6.27 25.19
CA LEU A 217 -5.26 -6.95 24.31
C LEU A 217 -6.58 -6.19 24.16
N ARG A 218 -7.19 -5.77 25.28
CA ARG A 218 -8.45 -5.00 25.25
C ARG A 218 -8.32 -3.71 24.46
N PHE A 219 -7.14 -3.10 24.45
CA PHE A 219 -6.89 -1.91 23.65
C PHE A 219 -6.54 -2.23 22.20
N GLY A 220 -5.75 -3.29 21.94
CA GLY A 220 -5.23 -3.66 20.63
C GLY A 220 -6.25 -4.37 19.73
N LEU A 221 -7.00 -5.35 20.27
CA LEU A 221 -7.93 -6.15 19.47
C LEU A 221 -8.97 -5.35 18.67
N PRO A 222 -9.54 -4.24 19.17
CA PRO A 222 -10.48 -3.43 18.39
C PRO A 222 -9.89 -2.84 17.10
N PHE A 223 -8.56 -2.78 16.95
CA PHE A 223 -7.94 -2.34 15.70
C PHE A 223 -7.93 -3.43 14.60
N VAL A 224 -8.08 -4.70 14.98
CA VAL A 224 -8.03 -5.84 14.03
C VAL A 224 -9.15 -5.78 13.00
N PRO A 225 -10.44 -5.62 13.36
CA PRO A 225 -11.51 -5.51 12.37
C PRO A 225 -11.32 -4.35 11.38
N GLY A 226 -10.87 -3.19 11.87
CA GLY A 226 -10.56 -2.05 11.02
C GLY A 226 -9.39 -2.32 10.07
N GLY A 227 -8.35 -3.00 10.55
CA GLY A 227 -7.23 -3.45 9.73
C GLY A 227 -7.66 -4.44 8.64
N ILE A 228 -8.46 -5.45 9.00
CA ILE A 228 -9.00 -6.43 8.03
C ILE A 228 -9.85 -5.71 6.98
N GLY A 229 -10.74 -4.80 7.37
CA GLY A 229 -11.52 -4.01 6.42
C GLY A 229 -10.64 -3.22 5.45
N TYR A 230 -9.55 -2.62 5.92
CA TYR A 230 -8.58 -1.95 5.06
C TYR A 230 -7.88 -2.94 4.11
N ALA A 231 -7.46 -4.11 4.60
CA ALA A 231 -6.84 -5.16 3.78
C ALA A 231 -7.80 -5.67 2.69
N VAL A 232 -9.08 -5.85 3.02
CA VAL A 232 -10.13 -6.18 2.05
C VAL A 232 -10.20 -5.12 0.95
N THR A 233 -10.27 -3.84 1.30
CA THR A 233 -10.31 -2.75 0.31
C THR A 233 -9.09 -2.76 -0.62
N GLU A 234 -7.91 -3.08 -0.10
CA GLU A 234 -6.64 -3.01 -0.84
C GLU A 234 -6.33 -4.24 -1.69
N ARG A 235 -6.74 -5.45 -1.26
CA ARG A 235 -6.16 -6.68 -1.80
C ARG A 235 -7.12 -7.80 -2.13
N ILE A 236 -8.38 -7.71 -1.73
CA ILE A 236 -9.35 -8.78 -1.97
C ILE A 236 -9.56 -9.06 -3.46
N ASN A 237 -9.34 -8.07 -4.30
CA ASN A 237 -9.45 -8.15 -5.75
C ASN A 237 -8.53 -9.21 -6.39
N LEU A 238 -7.33 -9.43 -5.85
CA LEU A 238 -6.42 -10.48 -6.32
C LEU A 238 -7.04 -11.88 -6.12
N PHE A 239 -7.67 -12.11 -4.97
CA PHE A 239 -8.34 -13.39 -4.69
C PHE A 239 -9.59 -13.59 -5.54
N PHE A 240 -10.36 -12.53 -5.85
CA PHE A 240 -11.49 -12.63 -6.76
C PHE A 240 -11.06 -12.86 -8.21
N LEU A 241 -9.92 -12.31 -8.64
CA LEU A 241 -9.35 -12.59 -9.95
C LEU A 241 -8.92 -14.05 -10.10
N ASP A 242 -8.36 -14.62 -9.04
CA ASP A 242 -7.91 -16.02 -9.03
C ASP A 242 -9.07 -17.03 -9.06
N LEU A 243 -10.29 -16.59 -8.69
CA LEU A 243 -11.54 -17.35 -8.82
C LEU A 243 -12.16 -17.28 -10.23
N MET A 244 -11.57 -16.52 -11.16
CA MET A 244 -12.10 -16.43 -12.52
C MET A 244 -11.93 -17.75 -13.26
N GLU A 245 -12.93 -18.18 -14.00
CA GLU A 245 -12.85 -19.40 -14.81
C GLU A 245 -11.75 -19.27 -15.89
N PRO A 246 -10.88 -20.29 -16.06
CA PRO A 246 -9.79 -20.26 -17.05
C PRO A 246 -10.25 -19.96 -18.47
N LEU A 247 -11.35 -20.57 -18.94
CA LEU A 247 -11.92 -20.31 -20.25
C LEU A 247 -12.37 -18.85 -20.41
N ARG A 248 -12.85 -18.23 -19.32
CA ARG A 248 -13.20 -16.81 -19.31
C ARG A 248 -11.95 -15.94 -19.42
N ALA A 249 -10.86 -16.30 -18.78
CA ALA A 249 -9.57 -15.61 -18.91
C ALA A 249 -9.10 -15.64 -20.37
N VAL A 250 -9.10 -16.82 -21.00
CA VAL A 250 -8.74 -16.98 -22.41
C VAL A 250 -9.58 -16.08 -23.30
N THR A 251 -10.92 -16.11 -23.12
CA THR A 251 -11.84 -15.36 -23.99
C THR A 251 -11.73 -13.85 -23.78
N LEU A 252 -11.60 -13.40 -22.53
CA LEU A 252 -11.60 -11.97 -22.19
C LEU A 252 -10.31 -11.26 -22.62
N TYR A 253 -9.19 -12.00 -22.61
CA TYR A 253 -7.86 -11.44 -22.86
C TYR A 253 -7.20 -11.95 -24.14
N ASP A 254 -7.96 -12.68 -24.99
CA ASP A 254 -7.46 -13.22 -26.26
C ASP A 254 -6.16 -14.05 -26.11
N LEU A 255 -6.14 -14.91 -25.06
CA LEU A 255 -4.99 -15.76 -24.79
C LEU A 255 -5.04 -17.01 -25.68
N THR A 256 -4.89 -16.80 -27.00
CA THR A 256 -4.95 -17.89 -28.00
C THR A 256 -3.60 -18.62 -28.12
N PRO A 257 -3.56 -19.85 -28.66
CA PRO A 257 -2.31 -20.56 -28.94
C PRO A 257 -1.36 -19.79 -29.87
N GLU A 258 -1.92 -19.00 -30.80
CA GLU A 258 -1.12 -18.18 -31.73
C GLU A 258 -0.47 -16.98 -31.02
N SER A 259 -1.23 -16.31 -30.12
CA SER A 259 -0.74 -15.13 -29.40
C SER A 259 0.15 -15.47 -28.19
N HIS A 260 -0.12 -16.62 -27.53
CA HIS A 260 0.55 -17.05 -26.29
C HIS A 260 0.96 -18.53 -26.31
N PRO A 261 1.82 -18.98 -27.26
CA PRO A 261 2.16 -20.39 -27.41
C PRO A 261 2.84 -20.99 -26.16
N GLU A 262 3.70 -20.25 -25.48
CA GLU A 262 4.36 -20.70 -24.24
C GLU A 262 3.38 -20.88 -23.08
N LEU A 263 2.37 -20.01 -22.97
CA LEU A 263 1.33 -20.10 -21.95
C LEU A 263 0.49 -21.37 -22.16
N HIS A 264 0.13 -21.68 -23.40
CA HIS A 264 -0.57 -22.91 -23.75
C HIS A 264 0.27 -24.16 -23.51
N ALA A 265 1.57 -24.14 -23.78
CA ALA A 265 2.47 -25.22 -23.44
C ALA A 265 2.49 -25.51 -21.93
N ARG A 266 2.52 -24.44 -21.11
CA ARG A 266 2.42 -24.57 -19.64
C ARG A 266 1.04 -25.04 -19.20
N ALA A 267 -0.03 -24.63 -19.87
CA ALA A 267 -1.37 -25.11 -19.55
C ALA A 267 -1.52 -26.62 -19.84
N MET A 268 -0.84 -27.17 -20.87
CA MET A 268 -0.81 -28.60 -21.11
C MET A 268 -0.07 -29.37 -20.00
N GLU A 269 0.91 -28.74 -19.33
CA GLU A 269 1.72 -29.36 -18.27
C GLU A 269 1.05 -29.22 -16.89
N TYR A 270 0.50 -28.02 -16.57
CA TYR A 270 0.01 -27.67 -15.22
C TYR A 270 -1.50 -27.51 -15.14
N GLY A 271 -2.23 -27.61 -16.25
CA GLY A 271 -3.66 -27.43 -16.32
C GLY A 271 -4.11 -26.01 -16.68
N ASP A 272 -5.39 -25.87 -16.99
CA ASP A 272 -5.97 -24.61 -17.52
C ASP A 272 -5.93 -23.44 -16.52
N GLN A 273 -5.73 -23.72 -15.21
CA GLN A 273 -5.63 -22.66 -14.19
C GLN A 273 -4.49 -21.67 -14.47
N VAL A 274 -3.48 -22.08 -15.23
CA VAL A 274 -2.37 -21.22 -15.68
C VAL A 274 -2.86 -19.95 -16.41
N PHE A 275 -3.99 -20.00 -17.13
CA PHE A 275 -4.57 -18.82 -17.79
C PHE A 275 -5.06 -17.79 -16.77
N THR A 276 -5.68 -18.22 -15.68
CA THR A 276 -6.12 -17.33 -14.59
C THR A 276 -4.91 -16.80 -13.82
N GLU A 277 -3.94 -17.66 -13.52
CA GLU A 277 -2.67 -17.26 -12.89
C GLU A 277 -1.95 -16.19 -13.69
N HIS A 278 -1.96 -16.30 -15.03
CA HIS A 278 -1.39 -15.28 -15.92
C HIS A 278 -2.05 -13.90 -15.74
N VAL A 279 -3.38 -13.86 -15.70
CA VAL A 279 -4.14 -12.62 -15.48
C VAL A 279 -3.86 -12.03 -14.10
N VAL A 280 -3.82 -12.86 -13.06
CA VAL A 280 -3.51 -12.44 -11.68
C VAL A 280 -2.08 -11.90 -11.58
N GLY A 281 -1.13 -12.55 -12.23
CA GLY A 281 0.27 -12.13 -12.29
C GLY A 281 0.43 -10.77 -12.98
N ILE A 282 -0.24 -10.54 -14.11
CA ILE A 282 -0.28 -9.23 -14.79
C ILE A 282 -0.83 -8.17 -13.85
N TYR A 283 -2.00 -8.41 -13.25
CA TYR A 283 -2.64 -7.45 -12.35
C TYR A 283 -1.72 -7.12 -11.16
N GLY A 284 -1.21 -8.15 -10.48
CA GLY A 284 -0.34 -8.00 -9.31
C GLY A 284 1.00 -7.31 -9.61
N GLY A 285 1.48 -7.45 -10.85
CA GLY A 285 2.69 -6.76 -11.33
C GLY A 285 2.41 -5.31 -11.69
N ILE A 286 1.50 -5.07 -12.63
CA ILE A 286 1.24 -3.74 -13.21
C ILE A 286 0.67 -2.77 -12.18
N ILE A 287 -0.16 -3.23 -11.24
CA ILE A 287 -0.72 -2.35 -10.20
C ILE A 287 0.37 -1.64 -9.37
N LYS A 288 1.60 -2.17 -9.37
CA LYS A 288 2.74 -1.53 -8.71
C LYS A 288 3.15 -0.20 -9.35
N LEU A 289 2.84 0.04 -10.63
CA LEU A 289 3.06 1.34 -11.26
C LEU A 289 2.20 2.44 -10.61
N ALA A 290 1.00 2.10 -10.16
CA ALA A 290 0.15 3.03 -9.43
C ALA A 290 0.67 3.35 -8.00
N VAL A 291 1.64 2.58 -7.48
CA VAL A 291 2.28 2.83 -6.18
C VAL A 291 2.96 4.20 -6.13
N LEU A 292 3.42 4.76 -7.25
CA LEU A 292 3.97 6.12 -7.29
C LEU A 292 2.99 7.15 -6.71
N MET A 293 1.71 7.05 -7.08
CA MET A 293 0.69 7.92 -6.52
C MET A 293 0.34 7.56 -5.07
N ALA A 294 0.35 6.27 -4.72
CA ALA A 294 0.18 5.83 -3.34
C ALA A 294 1.27 6.39 -2.41
N LEU A 295 2.52 6.46 -2.88
CA LEU A 295 3.63 7.07 -2.14
C LEU A 295 3.38 8.57 -1.91
N PHE A 296 2.90 9.28 -2.94
CA PHE A 296 2.53 10.68 -2.81
C PHE A 296 1.42 10.89 -1.77
N VAL A 297 0.35 10.11 -1.83
CA VAL A 297 -0.75 10.14 -0.85
C VAL A 297 -0.24 9.82 0.57
N GLN A 298 0.69 8.89 0.70
CA GLN A 298 1.31 8.55 1.97
C GLN A 298 2.16 9.70 2.55
N MET A 299 2.95 10.39 1.70
CA MET A 299 3.72 11.57 2.11
C MET A 299 2.79 12.70 2.57
N PHE A 300 1.71 12.95 1.81
CA PHE A 300 0.68 13.89 2.22
C PHE A 300 0.11 13.53 3.61
N ARG A 301 -0.28 12.27 3.82
CA ARG A 301 -0.82 11.81 5.10
C ARG A 301 0.13 12.10 6.28
N TYR A 302 1.43 11.86 6.10
CA TYR A 302 2.42 12.11 7.16
C TYR A 302 2.61 13.59 7.47
N ALA A 303 2.53 14.45 6.45
CA ALA A 303 2.60 15.91 6.64
C ALA A 303 1.28 16.48 7.16
N TRP A 304 0.14 15.97 6.69
CA TRP A 304 -1.20 16.48 7.00
C TRP A 304 -1.57 16.30 8.47
N GLN A 305 -1.26 15.16 9.06
CA GLN A 305 -1.66 14.87 10.44
C GLN A 305 -1.07 15.84 11.47
N PRO A 306 0.25 16.09 11.54
CA PRO A 306 0.77 17.12 12.44
C PRO A 306 0.30 18.52 12.08
N PHE A 307 0.14 18.82 10.80
CA PHE A 307 -0.29 20.15 10.34
C PHE A 307 -1.68 20.51 10.89
N PHE A 308 -2.70 19.67 10.67
CA PHE A 308 -4.04 20.02 11.16
C PHE A 308 -4.14 20.02 12.70
N LEU A 309 -3.36 19.18 13.38
CA LEU A 309 -3.33 19.19 14.85
C LEU A 309 -2.66 20.45 15.43
N GLN A 310 -1.69 21.03 14.73
CA GLN A 310 -1.08 22.29 15.14
C GLN A 310 -2.02 23.48 14.98
N HIS A 311 -2.80 23.51 13.91
CA HIS A 311 -3.70 24.62 13.55
C HIS A 311 -5.15 24.41 14.00
N GLN A 312 -5.47 23.34 14.74
CA GLN A 312 -6.85 22.99 15.10
C GLN A 312 -7.60 24.03 15.93
N ASN A 313 -6.87 24.92 16.61
CA ASN A 313 -7.42 25.97 17.47
C ASN A 313 -7.39 27.37 16.82
N ASP A 314 -6.90 27.50 15.58
CA ASP A 314 -6.87 28.76 14.85
C ASP A 314 -8.29 29.10 14.36
N ASP A 315 -8.69 30.38 14.44
CA ASP A 315 -10.05 30.80 14.06
C ASP A 315 -10.36 30.53 12.58
N ASP A 316 -9.36 30.56 11.73
CA ASP A 316 -9.45 30.33 10.28
C ASP A 316 -9.13 28.86 9.85
N ALA A 317 -8.89 27.95 10.80
CA ALA A 317 -8.54 26.56 10.52
C ALA A 317 -9.46 25.86 9.49
N PRO A 318 -10.80 26.00 9.53
CA PRO A 318 -11.66 25.40 8.51
C PRO A 318 -11.40 25.94 7.09
N ALA A 319 -11.15 27.25 6.96
CA ALA A 319 -10.84 27.88 5.68
C ALA A 319 -9.47 27.42 5.15
N LEU A 320 -8.48 27.34 6.05
CA LEU A 320 -7.15 26.79 5.76
C LEU A 320 -7.22 25.35 5.24
N TYR A 321 -8.02 24.48 5.89
CA TYR A 321 -8.20 23.10 5.44
C TYR A 321 -8.89 23.02 4.08
N GLY A 322 -9.85 23.89 3.80
CA GLY A 322 -10.47 24.02 2.49
C GLY A 322 -9.45 24.40 1.39
N ASN A 323 -8.49 25.28 1.71
CA ASN A 323 -7.41 25.65 0.80
C ASN A 323 -6.45 24.50 0.54
N VAL A 324 -6.05 23.77 1.59
CA VAL A 324 -5.22 22.56 1.46
C VAL A 324 -5.91 21.50 0.60
N PHE A 325 -7.23 21.31 0.75
CA PHE A 325 -7.99 20.40 -0.09
C PHE A 325 -7.94 20.75 -1.57
N ARG A 326 -8.04 22.05 -1.90
CA ARG A 326 -7.93 22.53 -3.29
C ARG A 326 -6.56 22.22 -3.88
N LEU A 327 -5.49 22.52 -3.12
CA LEU A 327 -4.11 22.22 -3.54
C LEU A 327 -3.89 20.72 -3.70
N LEU A 328 -4.29 19.92 -2.70
CA LEU A 328 -4.20 18.46 -2.76
C LEU A 328 -4.90 17.91 -3.99
N SER A 329 -6.15 18.36 -4.25
CA SER A 329 -6.93 17.90 -5.39
C SER A 329 -6.23 18.24 -6.71
N LEU A 330 -5.69 19.46 -6.86
CA LEU A 330 -4.92 19.84 -8.05
C LEU A 330 -3.73 18.89 -8.27
N VAL A 331 -2.93 18.68 -7.23
CA VAL A 331 -1.73 17.84 -7.34
C VAL A 331 -2.09 16.38 -7.64
N LEU A 332 -3.12 15.83 -6.99
CA LEU A 332 -3.56 14.45 -7.23
C LEU A 332 -4.10 14.26 -8.65
N MET A 333 -4.87 15.23 -9.17
CA MET A 333 -5.39 15.17 -10.55
C MET A 333 -4.28 15.36 -11.59
N THR A 334 -3.31 16.24 -11.31
CA THR A 334 -2.12 16.39 -12.17
C THR A 334 -1.30 15.09 -12.18
N ALA A 335 -1.08 14.47 -11.03
CA ALA A 335 -0.37 13.20 -10.93
C ALA A 335 -1.15 12.05 -11.61
N PHE A 336 -2.49 12.04 -11.50
CA PHE A 336 -3.34 11.11 -12.24
C PHE A 336 -3.11 11.21 -13.75
N LEU A 337 -3.13 12.42 -14.32
CA LEU A 337 -2.89 12.62 -15.74
C LEU A 337 -1.45 12.23 -16.12
N ALA A 338 -0.47 12.71 -15.35
CA ALA A 338 0.94 12.45 -15.63
C ALA A 338 1.27 10.95 -15.66
N VAL A 339 0.84 10.19 -14.65
CA VAL A 339 1.11 8.75 -14.60
C VAL A 339 0.27 8.00 -15.64
N SER A 340 -0.99 8.42 -15.90
CA SER A 340 -1.84 7.77 -16.90
C SER A 340 -1.35 7.97 -18.32
N PHE A 341 -0.83 9.14 -18.64
CA PHE A 341 -0.32 9.43 -19.98
C PHE A 341 1.04 8.77 -20.22
N LEU A 342 1.95 8.89 -19.27
CA LEU A 342 3.33 8.43 -19.40
C LEU A 342 3.54 6.94 -19.02
N ALA A 343 2.48 6.20 -18.71
CA ALA A 343 2.61 4.80 -18.28
C ALA A 343 3.19 3.91 -19.39
N ASP A 344 2.70 4.09 -20.62
CA ASP A 344 3.13 3.31 -21.79
C ASP A 344 4.59 3.59 -22.13
N GLU A 345 5.01 4.86 -22.14
CA GLU A 345 6.40 5.26 -22.35
C GLU A 345 7.31 4.77 -21.23
N LEU A 346 6.84 4.85 -20.00
CA LEU A 346 7.63 4.42 -18.85
C LEU A 346 7.94 2.91 -18.93
N VAL A 347 6.94 2.07 -19.22
CA VAL A 347 7.18 0.62 -19.33
C VAL A 347 8.01 0.24 -20.54
N ALA A 348 7.89 1.03 -21.63
CA ALA A 348 8.62 0.83 -22.88
C ALA A 348 10.04 1.42 -22.88
N LEU A 349 10.49 2.08 -21.80
CA LEU A 349 11.85 2.63 -21.71
C LEU A 349 12.88 1.55 -22.08
N PRO A 350 13.75 1.82 -23.07
CA PRO A 350 14.70 0.83 -23.56
C PRO A 350 15.79 0.55 -22.53
N LEU A 351 16.06 -0.73 -22.30
CA LEU A 351 17.18 -1.24 -21.51
C LEU A 351 18.23 -1.90 -22.42
N PRO A 352 19.47 -2.05 -21.96
CA PRO A 352 20.50 -2.78 -22.68
C PRO A 352 20.04 -4.20 -23.07
N GLY A 353 20.41 -4.64 -24.28
CA GLY A 353 20.05 -5.97 -24.81
C GLY A 353 18.66 -6.03 -25.48
N GLY A 354 18.08 -4.91 -25.87
CA GLY A 354 16.80 -4.86 -26.59
C GLY A 354 15.58 -5.12 -25.69
N ARG A 355 15.76 -5.02 -24.37
CA ARG A 355 14.70 -5.16 -23.37
C ARG A 355 14.02 -3.83 -23.12
N THR A 356 12.83 -3.88 -22.52
CA THR A 356 12.08 -2.70 -22.02
C THR A 356 12.09 -2.67 -20.51
N LEU A 357 11.74 -1.55 -19.88
CA LEU A 357 11.73 -1.44 -18.41
C LEU A 357 10.81 -2.51 -17.77
N VAL A 358 9.62 -2.71 -18.33
CA VAL A 358 8.71 -3.79 -17.96
C VAL A 358 8.51 -4.67 -19.19
N ALA A 359 8.61 -5.99 -19.02
CA ALA A 359 8.43 -6.93 -20.14
C ALA A 359 7.04 -6.80 -20.76
N SER A 360 6.98 -6.93 -22.10
CA SER A 360 5.74 -6.75 -22.86
C SER A 360 4.62 -7.71 -22.49
N SER A 361 4.95 -8.88 -21.93
CA SER A 361 3.97 -9.85 -21.42
C SER A 361 3.05 -9.31 -20.31
N TYR A 362 3.45 -8.19 -19.67
CA TYR A 362 2.65 -7.51 -18.65
C TYR A 362 1.82 -6.33 -19.19
N TRP A 363 2.06 -5.86 -20.42
CA TRP A 363 1.48 -4.59 -20.91
C TRP A 363 -0.03 -4.63 -21.08
N MET A 364 -0.63 -5.79 -21.23
CA MET A 364 -2.10 -5.96 -21.23
C MET A 364 -2.75 -5.32 -20.00
N GLY A 365 -2.05 -5.31 -18.85
CA GLY A 365 -2.51 -4.69 -17.61
C GLY A 365 -2.43 -3.16 -17.57
N LEU A 366 -1.79 -2.47 -18.52
CA LEU A 366 -1.63 -1.01 -18.49
C LEU A 366 -2.97 -0.27 -18.47
N SER A 367 -3.97 -0.84 -19.09
CA SER A 367 -5.32 -0.28 -19.15
C SER A 367 -6.00 -0.10 -17.78
N ILE A 368 -5.54 -0.81 -16.73
CA ILE A 368 -6.10 -0.67 -15.37
C ILE A 368 -5.46 0.48 -14.57
N ILE A 369 -4.30 0.99 -14.99
CA ILE A 369 -3.55 2.00 -14.23
C ILE A 369 -4.38 3.27 -13.98
N PRO A 370 -5.03 3.89 -14.97
CA PRO A 370 -5.84 5.09 -14.73
C PRO A 370 -6.96 4.86 -13.71
N ILE A 371 -7.57 3.68 -13.73
CA ILE A 371 -8.63 3.32 -12.77
C ILE A 371 -8.05 3.23 -11.35
N ALA A 372 -6.91 2.58 -11.19
CA ALA A 372 -6.24 2.47 -9.89
C ALA A 372 -5.79 3.83 -9.34
N LEU A 373 -5.29 4.71 -10.23
CA LEU A 373 -4.88 6.07 -9.86
C LEU A 373 -6.06 6.90 -9.35
N LEU A 374 -7.25 6.76 -9.95
CA LEU A 374 -8.48 7.39 -9.43
C LEU A 374 -8.78 6.92 -8.00
N GLY A 375 -8.56 5.65 -7.71
CA GLY A 375 -8.68 5.14 -6.35
C GLY A 375 -7.77 5.89 -5.37
N TYR A 376 -6.52 6.15 -5.76
CA TYR A 376 -5.60 6.92 -4.91
C TYR A 376 -5.96 8.41 -4.81
N VAL A 377 -6.62 9.02 -5.79
CA VAL A 377 -7.22 10.36 -5.63
C VAL A 377 -8.22 10.34 -4.48
N PHE A 378 -9.15 9.38 -4.48
CA PHE A 378 -10.16 9.26 -3.42
C PHE A 378 -9.53 8.88 -2.07
N GLN A 379 -8.49 8.07 -2.04
CA GLN A 379 -7.74 7.77 -0.82
C GLN A 379 -7.08 9.04 -0.24
N GLY A 380 -6.52 9.90 -1.09
CA GLY A 380 -5.98 11.20 -0.67
C GLY A 380 -7.06 12.10 -0.05
N TRP A 381 -8.25 12.14 -0.66
CA TRP A 381 -9.40 12.85 -0.10
C TRP A 381 -9.86 12.26 1.24
N TYR A 382 -9.91 10.94 1.35
CA TYR A 382 -10.21 10.26 2.63
C TYR A 382 -9.26 10.70 3.75
N TYR A 383 -7.95 10.73 3.48
CA TYR A 383 -6.98 11.20 4.49
C TYR A 383 -7.15 12.69 4.80
N HIS A 384 -7.49 13.52 3.84
CA HIS A 384 -7.79 14.93 4.09
C HIS A 384 -9.01 15.06 5.01
N PHE A 385 -10.12 14.40 4.72
CA PHE A 385 -11.35 14.45 5.51
C PHE A 385 -11.18 13.88 6.92
N SER A 386 -10.15 13.09 7.16
CA SER A 386 -9.86 12.52 8.47
C SER A 386 -9.57 13.57 9.55
N ALA A 387 -9.13 14.77 9.19
CA ALA A 387 -8.77 15.83 10.13
C ALA A 387 -9.91 16.15 11.12
N GLY A 388 -11.12 16.37 10.62
CA GLY A 388 -12.27 16.69 11.49
C GLY A 388 -12.63 15.56 12.46
N ALA A 389 -12.49 14.30 12.04
CA ALA A 389 -12.73 13.15 12.90
C ALA A 389 -11.67 13.06 14.02
N TYR A 390 -10.39 13.32 13.69
CA TYR A 390 -9.31 13.37 14.68
C TYR A 390 -9.49 14.52 15.68
N ILE A 391 -9.77 15.74 15.21
CA ILE A 391 -9.95 16.94 16.05
C ILE A 391 -11.10 16.75 17.02
N ARG A 392 -12.19 16.11 16.61
CA ARG A 392 -13.37 15.83 17.45
C ARG A 392 -13.31 14.51 18.23
N GLY A 393 -12.24 13.73 18.09
CA GLY A 393 -12.10 12.44 18.78
C GLY A 393 -13.08 11.35 18.32
N LEU A 394 -13.57 11.43 17.09
CA LEU A 394 -14.63 10.57 16.54
C LEU A 394 -14.05 9.34 15.82
N SER A 395 -13.23 8.56 16.51
CA SER A 395 -12.53 7.38 15.94
C SER A 395 -13.47 6.32 15.32
N LYS A 396 -14.71 6.22 15.80
CA LYS A 396 -15.73 5.32 15.24
C LYS A 396 -16.05 5.62 13.76
N TYR A 397 -15.87 6.85 13.31
CA TYR A 397 -16.14 7.23 11.91
C TYR A 397 -15.16 6.59 10.94
N PHE A 398 -13.91 6.36 11.36
CA PHE A 398 -12.94 5.60 10.55
C PHE A 398 -13.39 4.16 10.34
N LEU A 399 -13.90 3.51 11.38
CA LEU A 399 -14.42 2.14 11.28
C LEU A 399 -15.62 2.08 10.32
N HIS A 400 -16.58 3.00 10.45
CA HIS A 400 -17.74 3.04 9.54
C HIS A 400 -17.34 3.25 8.08
N ALA A 401 -16.42 4.20 7.83
CA ALA A 401 -15.92 4.46 6.48
C ALA A 401 -15.19 3.24 5.90
N THR A 402 -14.32 2.60 6.69
CA THR A 402 -13.58 1.42 6.24
C THR A 402 -14.51 0.24 5.96
N LEU A 403 -15.49 -0.03 6.83
CA LEU A 403 -16.46 -1.10 6.61
C LEU A 403 -17.34 -0.85 5.37
N ALA A 404 -17.76 0.41 5.15
CA ALA A 404 -18.51 0.76 3.94
C ALA A 404 -17.69 0.53 2.66
N GLY A 405 -16.41 0.94 2.66
CA GLY A 405 -15.50 0.68 1.55
C GLY A 405 -15.24 -0.81 1.33
N SER A 406 -15.00 -1.56 2.40
CA SER A 406 -14.79 -3.02 2.32
C SER A 406 -16.01 -3.74 1.73
N LEU A 407 -17.22 -3.34 2.15
CA LEU A 407 -18.44 -3.91 1.62
C LEU A 407 -18.58 -3.65 0.11
N VAL A 408 -18.30 -2.41 -0.33
CA VAL A 408 -18.30 -2.06 -1.75
C VAL A 408 -17.24 -2.85 -2.51
N ALA A 409 -16.02 -2.98 -1.95
CA ALA A 409 -14.98 -3.81 -2.57
C ALA A 409 -15.45 -5.25 -2.79
N LEU A 410 -16.04 -5.87 -1.77
CA LEU A 410 -16.57 -7.25 -1.88
C LEU A 410 -17.69 -7.35 -2.91
N LEU A 411 -18.69 -6.47 -2.86
CA LEU A 411 -19.84 -6.51 -3.76
C LEU A 411 -19.44 -6.29 -5.22
N VAL A 412 -18.59 -5.30 -5.49
CA VAL A 412 -18.15 -4.99 -6.86
C VAL A 412 -17.26 -6.10 -7.40
N ASN A 413 -16.34 -6.66 -6.61
CA ASN A 413 -15.54 -7.80 -7.03
C ASN A 413 -16.43 -9.02 -7.35
N ALA A 414 -17.33 -9.39 -6.44
CA ALA A 414 -18.20 -10.55 -6.63
C ALA A 414 -19.12 -10.41 -7.86
N ALA A 415 -19.63 -9.21 -8.10
CA ALA A 415 -20.56 -8.96 -9.20
C ALA A 415 -19.87 -8.81 -10.57
N LEU A 416 -18.69 -8.16 -10.63
CA LEU A 416 -18.12 -7.72 -11.90
C LEU A 416 -16.83 -8.46 -12.30
N VAL A 417 -16.03 -8.96 -11.37
CA VAL A 417 -14.77 -9.65 -11.72
C VAL A 417 -15.00 -10.86 -12.62
N PRO A 418 -16.03 -11.73 -12.40
CA PRO A 418 -16.27 -12.87 -13.27
C PRO A 418 -16.51 -12.49 -14.74
N SER A 419 -17.02 -11.28 -15.00
CA SER A 419 -17.33 -10.81 -16.36
C SER A 419 -16.32 -9.84 -16.96
N GLN A 420 -15.65 -9.03 -16.14
CA GLN A 420 -14.78 -7.92 -16.58
C GLN A 420 -13.33 -8.06 -16.11
N GLY A 421 -13.00 -9.07 -15.32
CA GLY A 421 -11.62 -9.40 -14.91
C GLY A 421 -10.87 -8.23 -14.21
N MET A 422 -9.66 -7.93 -14.69
CA MET A 422 -8.78 -6.90 -14.10
C MET A 422 -9.41 -5.51 -14.03
N TRP A 423 -10.26 -5.13 -14.99
CA TRP A 423 -10.96 -3.84 -15.00
C TRP A 423 -11.90 -3.71 -13.81
N ALA A 424 -12.67 -4.75 -13.55
CA ALA A 424 -13.56 -4.80 -12.40
C ALA A 424 -12.78 -4.77 -11.08
N ALA A 425 -11.69 -5.51 -11.00
CA ALA A 425 -10.82 -5.55 -9.83
C ALA A 425 -10.24 -4.17 -9.48
N ALA A 426 -9.75 -3.42 -10.47
CA ALA A 426 -9.27 -2.05 -10.29
C ALA A 426 -10.42 -1.09 -9.92
N THR A 427 -11.60 -1.24 -10.57
CA THR A 427 -12.78 -0.44 -10.30
C THR A 427 -13.30 -0.68 -8.88
N ALA A 428 -13.29 -1.92 -8.39
CA ALA A 428 -13.72 -2.26 -7.04
C ALA A 428 -12.90 -1.51 -5.97
N THR A 429 -11.58 -1.48 -6.10
CA THR A 429 -10.70 -0.73 -5.18
C THR A 429 -10.97 0.77 -5.26
N SER A 430 -11.12 1.32 -6.46
CA SER A 430 -11.36 2.76 -6.66
C SER A 430 -12.72 3.18 -6.11
N ALA A 431 -13.77 2.38 -6.36
CA ALA A 431 -15.10 2.60 -5.79
C ALA A 431 -15.10 2.49 -4.26
N ALA A 432 -14.36 1.53 -3.70
CA ALA A 432 -14.22 1.37 -2.27
C ALA A 432 -13.59 2.62 -1.62
N TYR A 433 -12.50 3.16 -2.17
CA TYR A 433 -11.90 4.39 -1.66
C TYR A 433 -12.82 5.61 -1.85
N ALA A 434 -13.55 5.70 -2.95
CA ALA A 434 -14.54 6.76 -3.17
C ALA A 434 -15.64 6.71 -2.08
N ILE A 435 -16.16 5.52 -1.77
CA ILE A 435 -17.16 5.34 -0.71
C ILE A 435 -16.57 5.59 0.68
N MET A 436 -15.34 5.18 0.95
CA MET A 436 -14.64 5.52 2.20
C MET A 436 -14.55 7.04 2.38
N ALA A 437 -14.10 7.76 1.36
CA ALA A 437 -13.96 9.22 1.39
C ALA A 437 -15.33 9.90 1.55
N LEU A 438 -16.33 9.47 0.80
CA LEU A 438 -17.69 10.01 0.88
C LEU A 438 -18.31 9.75 2.25
N THR A 439 -18.23 8.54 2.77
CA THR A 439 -18.78 8.19 4.09
C THR A 439 -18.14 9.04 5.18
N LEU A 440 -16.82 9.16 5.18
CA LEU A 440 -16.11 9.97 6.17
C LEU A 440 -16.49 11.46 6.06
N LEU A 441 -16.55 12.01 4.85
CA LEU A 441 -17.01 13.38 4.59
C LEU A 441 -18.43 13.62 5.14
N LEU A 442 -19.39 12.73 4.83
CA LEU A 442 -20.78 12.86 5.25
C LEU A 442 -20.94 12.81 6.78
N LEU A 443 -20.15 11.97 7.45
CA LEU A 443 -20.14 11.86 8.91
C LEU A 443 -19.49 13.07 9.58
N VAL A 444 -18.34 13.53 9.05
CA VAL A 444 -17.55 14.60 9.66
C VAL A 444 -18.13 15.99 9.40
N ARG A 445 -18.77 16.25 8.24
CA ARG A 445 -19.24 17.59 7.85
C ARG A 445 -20.20 18.24 8.85
N ARG A 446 -20.90 17.44 9.66
CA ARG A 446 -21.83 17.94 10.69
C ARG A 446 -21.10 18.35 11.98
N GLU A 447 -20.00 17.68 12.28
CA GLU A 447 -19.24 17.87 13.52
C GLU A 447 -18.12 18.92 13.36
N TYR A 448 -17.55 18.95 12.15
CA TYR A 448 -16.46 19.87 11.79
C TYR A 448 -16.67 20.37 10.36
N PRO A 449 -17.45 21.42 10.15
CA PRO A 449 -17.74 21.95 8.81
C PRO A 449 -16.52 22.66 8.22
N VAL A 450 -16.07 22.19 7.06
CA VAL A 450 -15.00 22.83 6.26
C VAL A 450 -15.61 23.38 4.98
N PRO A 451 -15.31 24.64 4.59
CA PRO A 451 -15.86 25.29 3.40
C PRO A 451 -15.16 24.78 2.14
N TYR A 452 -15.48 23.56 1.70
CA TYR A 452 -14.96 23.00 0.46
C TYR A 452 -15.54 23.70 -0.76
N ALA A 453 -14.67 24.05 -1.71
CA ALA A 453 -15.08 24.68 -2.98
C ALA A 453 -15.55 23.61 -4.00
N TRP A 454 -16.57 22.81 -3.67
CA TRP A 454 -17.05 21.67 -4.45
C TRP A 454 -17.26 21.94 -5.94
N PRO A 455 -17.89 23.07 -6.37
CA PRO A 455 -18.08 23.32 -7.78
C PRO A 455 -16.75 23.44 -8.54
N ARG A 456 -15.75 24.08 -7.93
CA ARG A 456 -14.42 24.24 -8.54
C ARG A 456 -13.64 22.93 -8.58
N VAL A 457 -13.65 22.17 -7.49
CA VAL A 457 -12.98 20.85 -7.42
C VAL A 457 -13.65 19.86 -8.38
N GLY A 458 -14.99 19.80 -8.41
CA GLY A 458 -15.73 18.96 -9.33
C GLY A 458 -15.47 19.32 -10.80
N MET A 459 -15.43 20.61 -11.14
CA MET A 459 -15.10 21.06 -12.49
C MET A 459 -13.67 20.65 -12.89
N SER A 460 -12.69 20.86 -11.99
CA SER A 460 -11.30 20.43 -12.22
C SER A 460 -11.20 18.93 -12.41
N PHE A 461 -11.93 18.14 -11.62
CA PHE A 461 -11.99 16.69 -11.75
C PHE A 461 -12.59 16.26 -13.10
N LEU A 462 -13.70 16.87 -13.51
CA LEU A 462 -14.32 16.60 -14.81
C LEU A 462 -13.41 16.98 -15.98
N ILE A 463 -12.67 18.10 -15.88
CA ILE A 463 -11.69 18.49 -16.89
C ILE A 463 -10.57 17.44 -16.98
N ALA A 464 -10.05 16.96 -15.85
CA ALA A 464 -9.04 15.92 -15.84
C ALA A 464 -9.53 14.63 -16.53
N LEU A 465 -10.73 14.17 -16.18
CA LEU A 465 -11.35 12.99 -16.82
C LEU A 465 -11.62 13.22 -18.31
N GLY A 466 -12.11 14.41 -18.70
CA GLY A 466 -12.33 14.78 -20.09
C GLY A 466 -11.04 14.79 -20.91
N LEU A 467 -9.97 15.34 -20.37
CA LEU A 467 -8.64 15.33 -21.00
C LEU A 467 -8.11 13.90 -21.16
N PHE A 468 -8.25 13.07 -20.13
CA PHE A 468 -7.87 11.67 -20.21
C PHE A 468 -8.68 10.92 -21.28
N ALA A 469 -10.00 11.10 -21.31
CA ALA A 469 -10.87 10.48 -22.32
C ALA A 469 -10.49 10.95 -23.74
N THR A 470 -10.25 12.25 -23.94
CA THR A 470 -9.84 12.81 -25.24
C THR A 470 -8.48 12.24 -25.67
N TRP A 471 -7.51 12.20 -24.77
CA TRP A 471 -6.20 11.60 -25.04
C TRP A 471 -6.32 10.15 -25.48
N LYS A 472 -7.18 9.35 -24.79
CA LYS A 472 -7.40 7.95 -25.12
C LYS A 472 -8.05 7.73 -26.49
N MET A 473 -8.92 8.67 -26.90
CA MET A 473 -9.67 8.59 -28.18
C MET A 473 -8.89 9.15 -29.38
N VAL A 474 -7.86 9.99 -29.15
CA VAL A 474 -7.15 10.70 -30.20
C VAL A 474 -5.68 10.28 -30.22
N PRO A 475 -5.30 9.33 -31.10
CA PRO A 475 -3.93 8.77 -31.14
C PRO A 475 -2.82 9.81 -31.31
N HIS A 476 -3.08 10.90 -32.02
CA HIS A 476 -2.11 11.99 -32.21
C HIS A 476 -1.73 12.73 -30.93
N LEU A 477 -2.51 12.59 -29.86
CA LEU A 477 -2.19 13.14 -28.54
C LEU A 477 -1.32 12.20 -27.70
N GLN A 478 -1.18 10.93 -28.11
CA GLN A 478 -0.41 9.91 -27.40
C GLN A 478 1.07 9.95 -27.81
N VAL A 479 1.68 11.11 -27.59
CA VAL A 479 3.10 11.37 -27.86
C VAL A 479 3.64 12.18 -26.68
N TRP A 480 4.77 11.80 -26.14
CA TRP A 480 5.33 12.31 -24.87
C TRP A 480 5.34 13.85 -24.76
N TYR A 481 5.63 14.59 -25.85
CA TYR A 481 5.63 16.06 -25.83
C TYR A 481 4.22 16.66 -25.77
N MET A 482 3.21 16.05 -26.43
CA MET A 482 1.82 16.48 -26.35
C MET A 482 1.23 16.17 -24.96
N GLU A 483 1.57 15.04 -24.39
CA GLU A 483 1.23 14.66 -23.03
C GLU A 483 1.77 15.65 -22.02
N GLY A 484 3.04 16.04 -22.14
CA GLY A 484 3.64 17.11 -21.35
C GLY A 484 2.89 18.44 -21.46
N VAL A 485 2.48 18.82 -22.70
CA VAL A 485 1.66 20.04 -22.92
C VAL A 485 0.30 19.92 -22.25
N LEU A 486 -0.40 18.79 -22.39
CA LEU A 486 -1.72 18.56 -21.76
C LEU A 486 -1.63 18.63 -20.24
N ILE A 487 -0.61 18.00 -19.64
CA ILE A 487 -0.37 18.04 -18.19
C ILE A 487 -0.12 19.50 -17.72
N ALA A 488 0.74 20.23 -18.43
CA ALA A 488 1.06 21.62 -18.12
C ALA A 488 -0.19 22.53 -18.24
N CYS A 489 -0.96 22.38 -19.33
CA CYS A 489 -2.20 23.10 -19.56
C CYS A 489 -3.22 22.82 -18.45
N PHE A 490 -3.43 21.53 -18.10
CA PHE A 490 -4.32 21.17 -17.00
C PHE A 490 -3.87 21.80 -15.68
N THR A 491 -2.56 21.72 -15.37
CA THR A 491 -2.03 22.25 -14.11
C THR A 491 -2.25 23.76 -14.00
N LEU A 492 -2.00 24.50 -15.08
CA LEU A 492 -2.20 25.96 -15.13
C LEU A 492 -3.68 26.35 -15.03
N VAL A 493 -4.54 25.69 -15.81
CA VAL A 493 -5.99 25.94 -15.79
C VAL A 493 -6.59 25.53 -14.45
N GLY A 494 -6.22 24.36 -13.94
CA GLY A 494 -6.65 23.85 -12.65
C GLY A 494 -6.22 24.76 -11.49
N ALA A 495 -4.98 25.26 -11.50
CA ALA A 495 -4.49 26.20 -10.50
C ALA A 495 -5.31 27.49 -10.48
N ARG A 496 -5.66 28.05 -11.66
CA ARG A 496 -6.54 29.22 -11.77
C ARG A 496 -7.96 28.92 -11.30
N LEU A 497 -8.53 27.80 -11.76
CA LEU A 497 -9.91 27.41 -11.40
C LEU A 497 -10.05 27.19 -9.89
N LEU A 498 -9.09 26.51 -9.28
CA LEU A 498 -9.07 26.22 -7.86
C LEU A 498 -8.62 27.41 -7.01
N ALA A 499 -8.25 28.54 -7.64
CA ALA A 499 -7.70 29.73 -7.00
C ALA A 499 -6.49 29.41 -6.08
N VAL A 500 -5.64 28.48 -6.54
CA VAL A 500 -4.36 28.17 -5.90
C VAL A 500 -3.32 29.15 -6.47
N SER A 501 -2.93 30.14 -5.68
CA SER A 501 -1.93 31.12 -6.08
C SER A 501 -0.68 30.99 -5.18
N PRO A 502 0.51 31.44 -5.66
CA PRO A 502 1.70 31.51 -4.82
C PRO A 502 1.52 32.38 -3.57
N ALA A 503 0.62 33.38 -3.62
CA ALA A 503 0.26 34.20 -2.48
C ALA A 503 -0.57 33.40 -1.45
N SER A 504 -1.57 32.63 -1.90
CA SER A 504 -2.36 31.77 -1.02
C SER A 504 -1.54 30.66 -0.35
N LEU A 505 -0.37 30.31 -0.93
CA LEU A 505 0.57 29.35 -0.34
C LEU A 505 1.48 30.01 0.70
N ARG A 506 1.78 31.30 0.58
CA ARG A 506 2.58 32.03 1.58
C ARG A 506 1.79 32.30 2.86
N ASP A 507 0.48 32.48 2.75
CA ASP A 507 -0.41 32.68 3.90
C ASP A 507 -0.73 31.36 4.62
N THR A 508 -0.30 30.21 4.06
CA THR A 508 -0.52 28.87 4.61
C THR A 508 0.74 28.20 5.17
N VAL A 509 1.92 28.81 5.02
CA VAL A 509 3.22 28.39 5.56
C VAL A 509 3.70 29.38 6.64
#